data_63510ccc5e1ef4f44060ee0d43be7f30
#
_entry.id   63510ccc5e1ef4f44060ee0d43be7f30
#
_cell.length_a   1.000
_cell.length_b   1.000
_cell.length_c   1.000
_cell.angle_alpha   90.00
_cell.angle_beta   90.00
_cell.angle_gamma   90.00
#
_symmetry.space_group_name_H-M   'P 1'
#
loop_
_entity.id
_entity.type
_entity.pdbx_description
1 polymer ?
#
loop_
_entity_poly.entity_id
_entity_poly.type
_entity_poly.pdbx_seq_one_letter_code
_entity_poly.pdbx_strand_id
1 'polypeptide(L)'
;MARPFFTTVVENMVSKTRPFRWVLIGLGIWSMAVAALALPPADKLFPETTRGFLAVRDIVDLREHFDQTQIGQLVKDPALKPFIEDLRLQIRDRLAGTQDELGITLDDVAGVATGEVAVGLVFTDDAERPTLAAMVSIKGKDKEAQELMDRVSKEITKQKGTVAKSVVDGKEVWSLKLPENTETGRSREFFHYRDDEVLLAANNKETLVFMLGQLQNAGKTSLADVRAYQEIVKRCDQDAGDNKPHIRWFI
;
A
#
# COMPACT_ATOMS: atom_id res chain seq x y z
N MET A 1 -26.14 -94.16 -22.43
CA MET A 1 -26.77 -93.79 -23.73
C MET A 1 -27.12 -92.29 -23.61
N ALA A 2 -26.79 -91.57 -24.66
CA ALA A 2 -27.22 -90.21 -25.03
C ALA A 2 -26.56 -89.04 -24.32
N ARG A 3 -25.58 -88.44 -24.94
CA ARG A 3 -25.34 -87.01 -25.10
C ARG A 3 -26.61 -86.32 -25.67
N PRO A 4 -26.83 -85.03 -25.68
CA PRO A 4 -25.89 -83.99 -26.12
C PRO A 4 -26.12 -82.54 -25.58
N PHE A 5 -25.20 -81.66 -26.05
CA PHE A 5 -25.37 -80.26 -26.42
C PHE A 5 -25.97 -79.30 -25.44
N PHE A 6 -25.10 -78.39 -24.97
CA PHE A 6 -25.23 -76.95 -25.11
C PHE A 6 -23.92 -76.27 -24.68
N THR A 7 -23.01 -76.24 -25.62
CA THR A 7 -21.85 -75.37 -25.59
C THR A 7 -22.15 -74.26 -26.60
N THR A 8 -21.64 -73.06 -26.30
CA THR A 8 -21.64 -71.88 -27.15
C THR A 8 -22.83 -70.94 -27.06
N VAL A 9 -22.78 -69.97 -26.14
CA VAL A 9 -23.20 -68.56 -26.30
C VAL A 9 -22.84 -67.79 -25.05
N VAL A 10 -21.59 -67.62 -24.64
CA VAL A 10 -21.14 -66.57 -23.71
C VAL A 10 -19.69 -66.14 -24.02
N GLU A 11 -19.41 -65.89 -25.28
CA GLU A 11 -18.18 -65.24 -25.68
C GLU A 11 -18.48 -64.12 -26.69
N ASN A 12 -19.07 -63.05 -26.23
CA ASN A 12 -19.04 -61.76 -27.00
C ASN A 12 -19.71 -60.62 -26.26
N MET A 13 -19.37 -60.44 -24.99
CA MET A 13 -19.89 -59.28 -24.28
C MET A 13 -18.88 -58.65 -23.31
N VAL A 14 -17.58 -58.66 -23.65
CA VAL A 14 -16.54 -57.93 -22.91
C VAL A 14 -15.62 -57.21 -23.89
N SER A 15 -16.14 -56.20 -24.57
CA SER A 15 -15.30 -55.32 -25.37
C SER A 15 -16.01 -54.03 -25.77
N LYS A 16 -16.63 -53.29 -24.83
CA LYS A 16 -17.11 -51.94 -25.18
C LYS A 16 -17.31 -51.03 -23.94
N THR A 17 -16.33 -51.00 -23.03
CA THR A 17 -16.35 -49.98 -21.96
C THR A 17 -14.94 -49.44 -21.67
N ARG A 18 -14.32 -48.83 -22.69
CA ARG A 18 -13.08 -48.07 -22.53
C ARG A 18 -13.05 -46.85 -23.46
N PRO A 19 -13.88 -45.82 -23.22
CA PRO A 19 -13.35 -44.50 -23.40
C PRO A 19 -13.71 -43.50 -22.28
N PHE A 20 -14.23 -43.91 -21.09
CA PHE A 20 -14.70 -42.96 -20.08
C PHE A 20 -13.69 -42.64 -18.96
N ARG A 21 -12.48 -43.21 -18.97
CA ARG A 21 -11.45 -42.99 -17.93
C ARG A 21 -10.50 -41.86 -18.21
N TRP A 22 -10.52 -41.24 -19.39
CA TRP A 22 -9.63 -40.14 -19.76
C TRP A 22 -10.25 -38.75 -19.64
N VAL A 23 -11.56 -38.62 -19.41
CA VAL A 23 -12.26 -37.34 -19.27
C VAL A 23 -12.17 -36.79 -17.83
N LEU A 24 -11.92 -37.64 -16.84
CA LEU A 24 -11.81 -37.19 -15.43
C LEU A 24 -10.40 -36.69 -15.02
N ILE A 25 -9.37 -36.87 -15.86
CA ILE A 25 -8.02 -36.37 -15.60
C ILE A 25 -7.81 -34.96 -16.15
N GLY A 26 -8.66 -34.51 -17.07
CA GLY A 26 -8.56 -33.17 -17.66
C GLY A 26 -9.17 -32.03 -16.86
N LEU A 27 -9.98 -32.30 -15.83
CA LEU A 27 -10.68 -31.28 -15.01
C LEU A 27 -9.98 -30.96 -13.67
N GLY A 28 -8.86 -31.61 -13.38
CA GLY A 28 -8.13 -31.47 -12.12
C GLY A 28 -6.99 -30.46 -12.11
N ILE A 29 -6.68 -29.78 -13.22
CA ILE A 29 -5.45 -28.96 -13.33
C ILE A 29 -5.71 -27.46 -13.47
N TRP A 30 -6.96 -26.99 -13.37
CA TRP A 30 -7.25 -25.55 -13.52
C TRP A 30 -7.77 -24.84 -12.27
N SER A 31 -7.42 -25.37 -11.10
CA SER A 31 -7.49 -24.57 -9.86
C SER A 31 -6.08 -24.16 -9.44
N MET A 32 -5.32 -23.52 -10.31
CA MET A 32 -4.32 -22.58 -9.82
C MET A 32 -5.12 -21.39 -9.25
N ALA A 33 -5.44 -21.49 -7.97
CA ALA A 33 -5.79 -20.31 -7.18
C ALA A 33 -4.65 -19.33 -7.40
N VAL A 34 -4.90 -18.27 -8.16
CA VAL A 34 -4.09 -17.07 -8.11
C VAL A 34 -4.25 -16.64 -6.67
N ALA A 35 -3.27 -16.99 -5.82
CA ALA A 35 -3.16 -16.41 -4.51
C ALA A 35 -3.06 -14.89 -4.78
N ALA A 36 -4.12 -14.16 -4.51
CA ALA A 36 -4.06 -12.72 -4.48
C ALA A 36 -2.95 -12.42 -3.47
N LEU A 37 -1.79 -11.98 -3.95
CA LEU A 37 -0.68 -11.58 -3.11
C LEU A 37 -1.22 -10.40 -2.30
N ALA A 38 -1.47 -10.63 -1.02
CA ALA A 38 -1.87 -9.56 -0.13
C ALA A 38 -0.79 -8.47 -0.17
N LEU A 39 -1.20 -7.21 -0.17
CA LEU A 39 -0.30 -6.09 -0.12
C LEU A 39 0.74 -6.28 1.01
N PRO A 40 2.04 -6.22 0.73
CA PRO A 40 3.05 -6.34 1.77
C PRO A 40 2.87 -5.23 2.81
N PRO A 41 3.11 -5.50 4.11
CA PRO A 41 3.08 -4.45 5.13
C PRO A 41 4.11 -3.36 4.81
N ALA A 42 3.81 -2.13 5.19
CA ALA A 42 4.58 -0.95 4.80
C ALA A 42 6.07 -1.06 5.15
N ASP A 43 6.42 -1.62 6.31
CA ASP A 43 7.81 -1.79 6.74
C ASP A 43 8.65 -2.65 5.78
N LYS A 44 8.02 -3.50 4.97
CA LYS A 44 8.67 -4.26 3.90
C LYS A 44 8.83 -3.47 2.61
N LEU A 45 8.08 -2.39 2.43
CA LEU A 45 8.16 -1.53 1.25
C LEU A 45 9.22 -0.44 1.40
N PHE A 46 9.54 -0.05 2.62
CA PHE A 46 10.54 1.00 2.88
C PHE A 46 11.95 0.40 2.95
N PRO A 47 12.99 1.09 2.41
CA PRO A 47 14.36 0.60 2.43
C PRO A 47 14.95 0.57 3.86
N GLU A 48 15.98 -0.23 4.06
CA GLU A 48 16.71 -0.35 5.34
C GLU A 48 17.32 0.96 5.83
N THR A 49 17.54 1.91 4.92
CA THR A 49 18.05 3.26 5.23
C THR A 49 16.98 4.20 5.79
N THR A 50 15.77 3.73 6.03
CA THR A 50 14.71 4.50 6.69
C THR A 50 15.08 4.72 8.16
N ARG A 51 15.13 6.01 8.58
CA ARG A 51 15.46 6.40 9.96
C ARG A 51 14.26 6.95 10.72
N GLY A 52 13.29 7.52 10.03
CA GLY A 52 12.00 7.91 10.58
C GLY A 52 10.89 7.13 9.90
N PHE A 53 10.00 6.51 10.65
CA PHE A 53 8.89 5.74 10.13
C PHE A 53 7.68 5.88 11.03
N LEU A 54 6.53 6.16 10.43
CA LEU A 54 5.23 6.20 11.09
C LEU A 54 4.26 5.41 10.23
N ALA A 55 3.60 4.43 10.82
CA ALA A 55 2.56 3.65 10.14
C ALA A 55 1.32 3.52 11.02
N VAL A 56 0.17 3.66 10.39
CA VAL A 56 -1.15 3.29 10.91
C VAL A 56 -1.54 2.00 10.19
N ARG A 57 -1.68 0.91 10.92
CA ARG A 57 -1.94 -0.42 10.35
C ARG A 57 -3.26 -0.50 9.60
N ASP A 58 -4.29 0.10 10.16
CA ASP A 58 -5.62 0.21 9.57
C ASP A 58 -6.25 1.51 10.03
N ILE A 59 -6.47 2.41 9.07
CA ILE A 59 -7.01 3.74 9.36
C ILE A 59 -8.50 3.69 9.72
N VAL A 60 -9.23 2.69 9.23
CA VAL A 60 -10.66 2.52 9.53
C VAL A 60 -10.80 2.02 10.96
N ASP A 61 -10.07 0.97 11.30
CA ASP A 61 -10.02 0.38 12.63
C ASP A 61 -9.53 1.40 13.68
N LEU A 62 -8.48 2.18 13.35
CA LEU A 62 -8.00 3.26 14.22
C LEU A 62 -9.10 4.28 14.53
N ARG A 63 -9.89 4.69 13.53
CA ARG A 63 -10.97 5.67 13.74
C ARG A 63 -12.05 5.12 14.66
N GLU A 64 -12.49 3.88 14.42
CA GLU A 64 -13.51 3.24 15.24
C GLU A 64 -13.07 3.10 16.71
N HIS A 65 -11.83 2.65 16.94
CA HIS A 65 -11.29 2.52 18.29
C HIS A 65 -10.95 3.86 18.94
N PHE A 66 -10.42 4.83 18.16
CA PHE A 66 -10.12 6.16 18.70
C PHE A 66 -11.34 6.82 19.33
N ASP A 67 -12.48 6.72 18.67
CA ASP A 67 -13.74 7.29 19.15
C ASP A 67 -14.22 6.70 20.48
N GLN A 68 -13.77 5.48 20.81
CA GLN A 68 -14.08 4.80 22.07
C GLN A 68 -13.09 5.14 23.19
N THR A 69 -11.93 5.73 22.86
CA THR A 69 -10.93 6.12 23.85
C THR A 69 -11.36 7.38 24.64
N GLN A 70 -10.79 7.56 25.83
CA GLN A 70 -10.97 8.79 26.62
C GLN A 70 -10.54 10.04 25.82
N ILE A 71 -9.45 9.94 25.03
CA ILE A 71 -8.98 11.03 24.17
C ILE A 71 -10.00 11.31 23.05
N GLY A 72 -10.52 10.27 22.40
CA GLY A 72 -11.54 10.41 21.36
C GLY A 72 -12.82 11.04 21.89
N GLN A 73 -13.25 10.67 23.12
CA GLN A 73 -14.38 11.29 23.79
C GLN A 73 -14.09 12.75 24.16
N LEU A 74 -12.88 13.05 24.67
CA LEU A 74 -12.43 14.39 25.01
C LEU A 74 -12.41 15.33 23.80
N VAL A 75 -11.95 14.83 22.65
CA VAL A 75 -11.95 15.59 21.38
C VAL A 75 -13.38 15.96 20.93
N LYS A 76 -14.37 15.17 21.31
CA LYS A 76 -15.79 15.41 21.02
C LYS A 76 -16.49 16.27 22.06
N ASP A 77 -15.84 16.59 23.19
CA ASP A 77 -16.41 17.41 24.26
C ASP A 77 -16.66 18.84 23.73
N PRO A 78 -17.90 19.34 23.82
CA PRO A 78 -18.22 20.70 23.39
C PRO A 78 -17.39 21.78 24.07
N ALA A 79 -16.98 21.57 25.35
CA ALA A 79 -16.15 22.49 26.08
C ALA A 79 -14.74 22.66 25.51
N LEU A 80 -14.21 21.60 24.85
CA LEU A 80 -12.88 21.62 24.26
C LEU A 80 -12.89 21.94 22.76
N LYS A 81 -14.07 22.08 22.15
CA LYS A 81 -14.21 22.35 20.73
C LYS A 81 -13.35 23.52 20.24
N PRO A 82 -13.29 24.70 20.89
CA PRO A 82 -12.44 25.81 20.45
C PRO A 82 -10.96 25.44 20.46
N PHE A 83 -10.50 24.73 21.49
CA PHE A 83 -9.10 24.26 21.58
C PHE A 83 -8.75 23.26 20.50
N ILE A 84 -9.64 22.31 20.22
CA ILE A 84 -9.44 21.31 19.16
C ILE A 84 -9.41 21.96 17.78
N GLU A 85 -10.28 22.95 17.54
CA GLU A 85 -10.29 23.72 16.30
C GLU A 85 -8.98 24.51 16.12
N ASP A 86 -8.51 25.18 17.17
CA ASP A 86 -7.23 25.90 17.15
C ASP A 86 -6.04 24.97 16.91
N LEU A 87 -6.00 23.81 17.58
CA LEU A 87 -4.97 22.79 17.36
C LEU A 87 -4.97 22.27 15.92
N ARG A 88 -6.14 22.01 15.35
CA ARG A 88 -6.27 21.60 13.94
C ARG A 88 -5.76 22.69 12.99
N LEU A 89 -6.08 23.94 13.27
CA LEU A 89 -5.58 25.08 12.50
C LEU A 89 -4.05 25.15 12.58
N GLN A 90 -3.45 25.05 13.76
CA GLN A 90 -1.99 25.08 13.93
C GLN A 90 -1.29 23.92 13.20
N ILE A 91 -1.85 22.71 13.26
CA ILE A 91 -1.33 21.55 12.51
C ILE A 91 -1.44 21.82 11.01
N ARG A 92 -2.60 22.30 10.55
CA ARG A 92 -2.81 22.63 9.14
C ARG A 92 -1.81 23.72 8.68
N ASP A 93 -1.62 24.78 9.46
CA ASP A 93 -0.71 25.87 9.11
C ASP A 93 0.75 25.40 9.05
N ARG A 94 1.17 24.48 9.93
CA ARG A 94 2.49 23.85 9.86
C ARG A 94 2.66 22.93 8.65
N LEU A 95 1.59 22.33 8.17
CA LEU A 95 1.56 21.50 6.97
C LEU A 95 1.21 22.29 5.71
N ALA A 96 0.86 23.57 5.85
CA ALA A 96 0.38 24.44 4.75
C ALA A 96 1.38 24.48 3.60
N GLY A 97 2.69 24.51 3.89
CA GLY A 97 3.72 24.49 2.85
C GLY A 97 3.57 23.32 1.86
N THR A 98 3.24 22.12 2.35
CA THR A 98 3.00 20.93 1.50
C THR A 98 1.60 20.97 0.86
N GLN A 99 0.59 21.49 1.58
CA GLN A 99 -0.77 21.66 1.05
C GLN A 99 -0.81 22.70 -0.07
N ASP A 100 -0.15 23.84 0.13
CA ASP A 100 -0.10 24.92 -0.86
C ASP A 100 0.63 24.48 -2.13
N GLU A 101 1.60 23.57 -2.00
CA GLU A 101 2.40 23.08 -3.12
C GLU A 101 1.71 21.99 -3.93
N LEU A 102 1.12 21.01 -3.28
CA LEU A 102 0.53 19.85 -3.92
C LEU A 102 -1.00 19.90 -3.96
N GLY A 103 -1.63 20.81 -3.23
CA GLY A 103 -3.08 20.88 -3.11
C GLY A 103 -3.70 19.65 -2.42
N ILE A 104 -2.92 18.92 -1.61
CA ILE A 104 -3.38 17.71 -0.89
C ILE A 104 -3.56 18.06 0.59
N THR A 105 -4.71 17.74 1.14
CA THR A 105 -5.00 17.85 2.56
C THR A 105 -4.91 16.49 3.26
N LEU A 106 -4.79 16.49 4.59
CA LEU A 106 -4.89 15.24 5.37
C LEU A 106 -6.25 14.56 5.18
N ASP A 107 -7.32 15.35 5.00
CA ASP A 107 -8.66 14.83 4.76
C ASP A 107 -8.77 14.13 3.39
N ASP A 108 -8.05 14.61 2.37
CA ASP A 108 -7.98 13.96 1.07
C ASP A 108 -7.33 12.57 1.19
N VAL A 109 -6.18 12.48 1.87
CA VAL A 109 -5.51 11.20 2.12
C VAL A 109 -6.41 10.28 2.94
N ALA A 110 -7.00 10.82 4.00
CA ALA A 110 -7.93 10.09 4.85
C ALA A 110 -9.18 9.63 4.09
N GLY A 111 -9.60 10.36 3.07
CA GLY A 111 -10.75 10.04 2.22
C GLY A 111 -10.51 8.82 1.32
N VAL A 112 -9.28 8.61 0.87
CA VAL A 112 -8.91 7.50 -0.04
C VAL A 112 -8.32 6.29 0.70
N ALA A 113 -7.81 6.48 1.91
CA ALA A 113 -7.20 5.42 2.69
C ALA A 113 -8.24 4.41 3.21
N THR A 114 -7.98 3.12 3.00
CA THR A 114 -8.89 2.01 3.38
C THR A 114 -8.20 0.93 4.22
N GLY A 115 -6.93 1.07 4.51
CA GLY A 115 -6.14 0.12 5.27
C GLY A 115 -4.88 0.78 5.83
N GLU A 116 -3.71 0.18 5.58
CA GLU A 116 -2.45 0.69 6.08
C GLU A 116 -2.06 2.00 5.40
N VAL A 117 -1.61 2.96 6.23
CA VAL A 117 -1.03 4.23 5.80
C VAL A 117 0.32 4.38 6.47
N ALA A 118 1.37 4.67 5.71
CA ALA A 118 2.70 4.87 6.26
C ALA A 118 3.43 6.03 5.59
N VAL A 119 4.28 6.69 6.38
CA VAL A 119 5.24 7.68 5.90
C VAL A 119 6.62 7.35 6.48
N GLY A 120 7.65 7.64 5.70
CA GLY A 120 9.03 7.39 6.11
C GLY A 120 10.00 8.47 5.65
N LEU A 121 11.03 8.68 6.46
CA LEU A 121 12.19 9.47 6.13
C LEU A 121 13.33 8.53 5.78
N VAL A 122 13.67 8.48 4.51
CA VAL A 122 14.69 7.60 3.93
C VAL A 122 15.97 8.41 3.73
N PHE A 123 17.09 7.91 4.22
CA PHE A 123 18.40 8.53 4.05
C PHE A 123 19.16 7.76 2.97
N THR A 124 19.52 8.45 1.91
CA THR A 124 20.38 7.92 0.84
C THR A 124 21.76 8.59 0.94
N ASP A 125 22.79 7.85 0.62
CA ASP A 125 24.18 8.33 0.79
C ASP A 125 24.49 9.61 -0.01
N ASP A 126 23.78 9.81 -1.12
CA ASP A 126 23.99 10.93 -2.04
C ASP A 126 23.04 12.14 -1.77
N ALA A 127 22.14 12.05 -0.80
CA ALA A 127 21.15 13.09 -0.56
C ALA A 127 21.54 14.00 0.61
N GLU A 128 21.66 15.31 0.36
CA GLU A 128 21.83 16.31 1.43
C GLU A 128 20.67 16.35 2.44
N ARG A 129 19.51 15.79 2.07
CA ARG A 129 18.30 15.79 2.87
C ARG A 129 17.60 14.43 2.80
N PRO A 130 16.90 14.03 3.87
CA PRO A 130 16.12 12.80 3.83
C PRO A 130 15.03 12.88 2.76
N THR A 131 14.82 11.75 2.10
CA THR A 131 13.70 11.53 1.21
C THR A 131 12.44 11.26 2.01
N LEU A 132 11.37 11.96 1.71
CA LEU A 132 10.03 11.64 2.20
C LEU A 132 9.40 10.61 1.26
N ALA A 133 8.95 9.51 1.83
CA ALA A 133 8.20 8.49 1.11
C ALA A 133 6.90 8.17 1.84
N ALA A 134 5.86 7.80 1.10
CA ALA A 134 4.54 7.48 1.63
C ALA A 134 3.94 6.26 0.93
N MET A 135 3.13 5.53 1.67
CA MET A 135 2.32 4.41 1.20
C MET A 135 0.91 4.57 1.76
N VAL A 136 -0.09 4.40 0.91
CA VAL A 136 -1.51 4.44 1.29
C VAL A 136 -2.22 3.25 0.66
N SER A 137 -2.82 2.38 1.45
CA SER A 137 -3.72 1.34 0.95
C SER A 137 -5.04 1.99 0.51
N ILE A 138 -5.43 1.75 -0.75
CA ILE A 138 -6.60 2.37 -1.39
C ILE A 138 -7.60 1.34 -1.92
N LYS A 139 -7.51 0.09 -1.48
CA LYS A 139 -8.33 -1.01 -1.98
C LYS A 139 -9.82 -0.67 -1.98
N GLY A 140 -10.44 -0.75 -3.15
CA GLY A 140 -11.85 -0.40 -3.35
C GLY A 140 -12.13 1.11 -3.46
N LYS A 141 -11.09 1.97 -3.48
CA LYS A 141 -11.17 3.43 -3.69
C LYS A 141 -10.21 3.93 -4.77
N ASP A 142 -9.94 3.10 -5.75
CA ASP A 142 -9.05 3.41 -6.87
C ASP A 142 -9.53 4.64 -7.67
N LYS A 143 -10.85 4.83 -7.81
CA LYS A 143 -11.44 5.99 -8.51
C LYS A 143 -11.21 7.28 -7.75
N GLU A 144 -11.50 7.29 -6.44
CA GLU A 144 -11.30 8.45 -5.58
C GLU A 144 -9.80 8.81 -5.49
N ALA A 145 -8.92 7.81 -5.45
CA ALA A 145 -7.48 8.02 -5.50
C ALA A 145 -7.03 8.57 -6.86
N GLN A 146 -7.63 8.12 -7.97
CA GLN A 146 -7.40 8.69 -9.30
C GLN A 146 -7.82 10.16 -9.34
N GLU A 147 -9.02 10.48 -8.88
CA GLU A 147 -9.53 11.85 -8.85
C GLU A 147 -8.65 12.77 -8.00
N LEU A 148 -8.13 12.26 -6.86
CA LEU A 148 -7.18 12.98 -6.04
C LEU A 148 -5.89 13.30 -6.83
N MET A 149 -5.29 12.31 -7.49
CA MET A 149 -4.05 12.51 -8.26
C MET A 149 -4.28 13.40 -9.49
N ASP A 150 -5.44 13.35 -10.10
CA ASP A 150 -5.81 14.25 -11.19
C ASP A 150 -5.94 15.72 -10.71
N ARG A 151 -6.47 15.95 -9.50
CA ARG A 151 -6.51 17.28 -8.88
C ARG A 151 -5.09 17.80 -8.60
N VAL A 152 -4.23 16.96 -8.05
CA VAL A 152 -2.82 17.29 -7.81
C VAL A 152 -2.12 17.67 -9.11
N SER A 153 -2.28 16.87 -10.15
CA SER A 153 -1.68 17.11 -11.47
C SER A 153 -2.15 18.45 -12.08
N LYS A 154 -3.45 18.76 -11.92
CA LYS A 154 -4.00 20.05 -12.36
C LYS A 154 -3.42 21.21 -11.56
N GLU A 155 -3.27 21.07 -10.24
CA GLU A 155 -2.71 22.12 -9.40
C GLU A 155 -1.24 22.40 -9.73
N ILE A 156 -0.44 21.36 -9.90
CA ILE A 156 0.96 21.49 -10.38
C ILE A 156 1.01 22.21 -11.72
N THR A 157 0.14 21.88 -12.67
CA THR A 157 0.08 22.53 -13.98
C THR A 157 -0.31 24.01 -13.88
N LYS A 158 -1.26 24.36 -13.00
CA LYS A 158 -1.62 25.78 -12.75
C LYS A 158 -0.44 26.57 -12.21
N GLN A 159 0.36 25.95 -11.36
CA GLN A 159 1.60 26.55 -10.82
C GLN A 159 2.75 26.58 -11.83
N LYS A 160 2.51 26.26 -13.11
CA LYS A 160 3.50 26.16 -14.18
C LYS A 160 4.52 25.04 -13.96
N GLY A 161 4.19 24.04 -13.16
CA GLY A 161 4.97 22.82 -13.03
C GLY A 161 4.74 21.87 -14.20
N THR A 162 5.48 20.78 -14.21
CA THR A 162 5.43 19.75 -15.25
C THR A 162 4.93 18.43 -14.67
N VAL A 163 4.03 17.79 -15.40
CA VAL A 163 3.55 16.44 -15.12
C VAL A 163 4.02 15.54 -16.25
N ALA A 164 4.75 14.49 -15.93
CA ALA A 164 5.24 13.53 -16.90
C ALA A 164 4.96 12.09 -16.44
N LYS A 165 4.88 11.18 -17.39
CA LYS A 165 4.64 9.76 -17.18
C LYS A 165 5.81 8.97 -17.73
N SER A 166 6.26 7.98 -16.99
CA SER A 166 7.31 7.06 -17.41
C SER A 166 6.93 5.63 -17.04
N VAL A 167 7.59 4.65 -17.65
CA VAL A 167 7.41 3.25 -17.31
C VAL A 167 8.67 2.75 -16.62
N VAL A 168 8.50 2.16 -15.44
CA VAL A 168 9.56 1.55 -14.64
C VAL A 168 9.13 0.12 -14.32
N ASP A 169 9.91 -0.86 -14.76
CA ASP A 169 9.62 -2.30 -14.56
C ASP A 169 8.19 -2.70 -14.96
N GLY A 170 7.72 -2.13 -16.09
CA GLY A 170 6.39 -2.38 -16.62
C GLY A 170 5.25 -1.65 -15.93
N LYS A 171 5.54 -0.83 -14.91
CA LYS A 171 4.56 -0.04 -14.14
C LYS A 171 4.61 1.44 -14.53
N GLU A 172 3.45 2.08 -14.59
CA GLU A 172 3.34 3.51 -14.87
C GLU A 172 3.68 4.33 -13.63
N VAL A 173 4.73 5.13 -13.73
CA VAL A 173 5.19 6.07 -12.71
C VAL A 173 4.99 7.49 -13.22
N TRP A 174 4.41 8.33 -12.41
CA TRP A 174 4.20 9.73 -12.68
C TRP A 174 5.25 10.56 -11.95
N SER A 175 5.76 11.59 -12.59
CA SER A 175 6.58 12.63 -11.98
C SER A 175 5.85 13.96 -12.03
N LEU A 176 5.88 14.66 -10.91
CA LEU A 176 5.27 15.96 -10.66
C LEU A 176 6.39 16.92 -10.29
N LYS A 177 6.79 17.79 -11.21
CA LYS A 177 7.87 18.73 -10.99
C LYS A 177 7.32 20.13 -10.81
N LEU A 178 7.54 20.71 -9.64
CA LEU A 178 7.22 22.10 -9.35
C LEU A 178 8.22 23.04 -10.06
N PRO A 179 7.81 24.25 -10.41
CA PRO A 179 8.73 25.25 -10.92
C PRO A 179 9.83 25.54 -9.90
N GLU A 180 10.95 26.00 -10.39
CA GLU A 180 12.07 26.40 -9.56
C GLU A 180 11.65 27.53 -8.62
N ASN A 181 11.92 27.35 -7.33
CA ASN A 181 11.68 28.40 -6.36
C ASN A 181 12.71 29.52 -6.56
N THR A 182 12.22 30.72 -6.88
CA THR A 182 13.08 31.88 -7.22
C THR A 182 13.98 32.33 -6.08
N GLU A 183 13.61 32.04 -4.82
CA GLU A 183 14.40 32.41 -3.63
C GLU A 183 15.52 31.39 -3.35
N THR A 184 15.28 30.13 -3.59
CA THR A 184 16.20 29.03 -3.25
C THR A 184 16.92 28.43 -4.46
N GLY A 185 16.49 28.74 -5.68
CA GLY A 185 17.00 28.14 -6.91
C GLY A 185 16.74 26.63 -7.03
N ARG A 186 15.78 26.10 -6.26
CA ARG A 186 15.53 24.66 -6.19
C ARG A 186 14.20 24.29 -6.81
N SER A 187 14.25 23.30 -7.67
CA SER A 187 13.07 22.58 -8.15
C SER A 187 12.76 21.41 -7.22
N ARG A 188 11.50 21.18 -6.95
CA ARG A 188 11.02 20.00 -6.20
C ARG A 188 10.32 19.07 -7.16
N GLU A 189 10.63 17.80 -7.04
CA GLU A 189 10.04 16.75 -7.85
C GLU A 189 9.48 15.68 -6.94
N PHE A 190 8.29 15.20 -7.27
CA PHE A 190 7.60 14.13 -6.58
C PHE A 190 7.26 13.04 -7.59
N PHE A 191 7.35 11.80 -7.16
CA PHE A 191 7.06 10.63 -7.96
C PHE A 191 5.94 9.86 -7.30
N HIS A 192 5.00 9.34 -8.06
CA HIS A 192 3.98 8.45 -7.52
C HIS A 192 3.67 7.31 -8.48
N TYR A 193 3.22 6.23 -7.87
CA TYR A 193 2.65 5.06 -8.50
C TYR A 193 1.31 4.75 -7.86
N ARG A 194 0.37 4.28 -8.65
CA ARG A 194 -0.93 3.84 -8.16
C ARG A 194 -1.41 2.62 -8.95
N ASP A 195 -1.98 1.66 -8.25
CA ASP A 195 -2.83 0.60 -8.81
C ASP A 195 -4.18 0.57 -8.06
N ASP A 196 -4.90 -0.54 -8.09
CA ASP A 196 -6.19 -0.74 -7.45
C ASP A 196 -6.09 -1.05 -5.94
N GLU A 197 -4.91 -1.30 -5.41
CA GLU A 197 -4.68 -1.63 -4.00
C GLU A 197 -3.85 -0.59 -3.24
N VAL A 198 -2.92 0.10 -3.93
CA VAL A 198 -1.95 0.97 -3.25
C VAL A 198 -1.63 2.23 -4.04
N LEU A 199 -1.40 3.32 -3.31
CA LEU A 199 -0.76 4.54 -3.76
C LEU A 199 0.59 4.67 -3.06
N LEU A 200 1.67 4.72 -3.84
CA LEU A 200 3.02 5.00 -3.38
C LEU A 200 3.46 6.38 -3.86
N ALA A 201 4.15 7.12 -3.02
CA ALA A 201 4.72 8.42 -3.38
C ALA A 201 6.09 8.62 -2.72
N ALA A 202 6.98 9.32 -3.40
CA ALA A 202 8.27 9.74 -2.83
C ALA A 202 8.77 11.02 -3.54
N ASN A 203 9.60 11.81 -2.86
CA ASN A 203 10.28 12.95 -3.47
C ASN A 203 11.66 12.57 -4.05
N ASN A 204 11.91 11.27 -4.22
CA ASN A 204 13.08 10.72 -4.87
C ASN A 204 12.68 9.49 -5.69
N LYS A 205 13.15 9.41 -6.94
CA LYS A 205 12.76 8.37 -7.89
C LYS A 205 13.27 6.99 -7.47
N GLU A 206 14.51 6.91 -7.02
CA GLU A 206 15.17 5.67 -6.62
C GLU A 206 14.45 5.02 -5.44
N THR A 207 13.99 5.83 -4.48
CA THR A 207 13.17 5.36 -3.35
C THR A 207 11.83 4.79 -3.83
N LEU A 208 11.14 5.47 -4.75
CA LEU A 208 9.89 4.94 -5.31
C LEU A 208 10.14 3.64 -6.09
N VAL A 209 11.22 3.58 -6.89
CA VAL A 209 11.60 2.36 -7.63
C VAL A 209 11.91 1.21 -6.68
N PHE A 210 12.57 1.49 -5.55
CA PHE A 210 12.78 0.49 -4.51
C PHE A 210 11.45 -0.06 -3.97
N MET A 211 10.52 0.84 -3.60
CA MET A 211 9.20 0.44 -3.08
C MET A 211 8.40 -0.37 -4.11
N LEU A 212 8.46 0.00 -5.38
CA LEU A 212 7.85 -0.76 -6.48
C LEU A 212 8.43 -2.17 -6.63
N GLY A 213 9.76 -2.29 -6.52
CA GLY A 213 10.44 -3.59 -6.54
C GLY A 213 9.96 -4.48 -5.39
N GLN A 214 9.82 -3.93 -4.19
CA GLN A 214 9.31 -4.67 -3.03
C GLN A 214 7.86 -5.14 -3.21
N LEU A 215 7.00 -4.37 -3.86
CA LEU A 215 5.65 -4.85 -4.26
C LEU A 215 5.72 -6.09 -5.16
N GLN A 216 6.79 -6.23 -5.93
CA GLN A 216 7.03 -7.37 -6.83
C GLN A 216 7.87 -8.48 -6.17
N ASN A 217 8.04 -8.44 -4.85
CA ASN A 217 8.89 -9.39 -4.11
C ASN A 217 10.37 -9.39 -4.56
N ALA A 218 10.94 -8.21 -4.84
CA ALA A 218 12.33 -8.07 -5.29
C ALA A 218 13.38 -8.55 -4.26
N GLY A 219 12.96 -8.87 -3.03
CA GLY A 219 13.80 -9.47 -1.99
C GLY A 219 14.98 -8.59 -1.53
N LYS A 220 14.89 -7.28 -1.73
CA LYS A 220 15.89 -6.34 -1.21
C LYS A 220 15.68 -6.12 0.29
N THR A 221 16.74 -5.81 1.00
CA THR A 221 16.71 -5.51 2.44
C THR A 221 15.83 -4.28 2.70
N SER A 222 14.86 -4.44 3.57
CA SER A 222 13.85 -3.44 3.91
C SER A 222 14.00 -2.97 5.36
N LEU A 223 13.18 -1.99 5.77
CA LEU A 223 13.10 -1.58 7.19
C LEU A 223 12.73 -2.77 8.10
N ALA A 224 11.89 -3.69 7.62
CA ALA A 224 11.49 -4.89 8.37
C ALA A 224 12.68 -5.81 8.70
N ASP A 225 13.81 -5.71 7.98
CA ASP A 225 15.01 -6.50 8.18
C ASP A 225 16.02 -5.81 9.14
N VAL A 226 15.78 -4.55 9.48
CA VAL A 226 16.64 -3.77 10.39
C VAL A 226 16.47 -4.28 11.82
N ARG A 227 17.55 -4.79 12.42
CA ARG A 227 17.52 -5.40 13.75
C ARG A 227 16.93 -4.48 14.83
N ALA A 228 17.31 -3.21 14.85
CA ALA A 228 16.77 -2.24 15.81
C ALA A 228 15.26 -2.08 15.68
N TYR A 229 14.75 -2.01 14.46
CA TYR A 229 13.33 -1.97 14.17
C TYR A 229 12.60 -3.23 14.65
N GLN A 230 13.14 -4.40 14.33
CA GLN A 230 12.59 -5.70 14.75
C GLN A 230 12.48 -5.83 16.28
N GLU A 231 13.52 -5.38 17.01
CA GLU A 231 13.52 -5.42 18.47
C GLU A 231 12.46 -4.50 19.08
N ILE A 232 12.26 -3.30 18.49
CA ILE A 232 11.21 -2.36 18.92
C ILE A 232 9.82 -2.93 18.64
N VAL A 233 9.58 -3.42 17.43
CA VAL A 233 8.29 -4.04 17.05
C VAL A 233 7.97 -5.20 17.97
N LYS A 234 8.94 -6.08 18.23
CA LYS A 234 8.77 -7.22 19.14
C LYS A 234 8.38 -6.77 20.56
N ARG A 235 8.99 -5.73 21.11
CA ARG A 235 8.64 -5.18 22.42
C ARG A 235 7.22 -4.60 22.43
N CYS A 236 6.89 -3.77 21.42
CA CYS A 236 5.54 -3.21 21.29
C CYS A 236 4.47 -4.28 21.19
N ASP A 237 4.72 -5.34 20.42
CA ASP A 237 3.78 -6.45 20.28
C ASP A 237 3.65 -7.27 21.58
N GLN A 238 4.72 -7.40 22.35
CA GLN A 238 4.70 -8.05 23.68
C GLN A 238 3.92 -7.23 24.72
N ASP A 239 4.15 -5.91 24.74
CA ASP A 239 3.48 -4.99 25.68
C ASP A 239 1.99 -4.82 25.34
N ALA A 240 1.63 -4.93 24.07
CA ALA A 240 0.25 -4.84 23.62
C ALA A 240 -0.59 -6.09 23.99
N GLY A 241 0.03 -7.24 24.24
CA GLY A 241 -0.65 -8.50 24.52
C GLY A 241 -1.55 -8.92 23.36
N ASP A 242 -2.83 -9.17 23.66
CA ASP A 242 -3.82 -9.54 22.64
C ASP A 242 -4.27 -8.36 21.76
N ASN A 243 -3.96 -7.13 22.15
CA ASN A 243 -4.30 -5.92 21.39
C ASN A 243 -3.20 -5.61 20.41
N LYS A 244 -3.51 -5.57 19.12
CA LYS A 244 -2.55 -5.15 18.10
C LYS A 244 -2.38 -3.63 18.12
N PRO A 245 -1.13 -3.12 18.13
CA PRO A 245 -0.92 -1.67 18.08
C PRO A 245 -1.45 -1.09 16.76
N HIS A 246 -2.27 -0.04 16.84
CA HIS A 246 -2.82 0.64 15.67
C HIS A 246 -1.77 1.53 14.99
N ILE A 247 -0.88 2.12 15.77
CA ILE A 247 0.16 3.04 15.29
C ILE A 247 1.52 2.47 15.65
N ARG A 248 2.43 2.46 14.68
CA ARG A 248 3.84 2.15 14.86
C ARG A 248 4.67 3.36 14.46
N TRP A 249 5.65 3.69 15.26
CA TRP A 249 6.62 4.73 14.94
C TRP A 249 8.03 4.27 15.31
N PHE A 250 9.00 4.74 14.53
CA PHE A 250 10.42 4.42 14.68
C PHE A 250 11.24 5.65 14.30
N ILE A 251 12.21 6.03 15.13
CA ILE A 251 13.14 7.15 14.90
C ILE A 251 14.55 6.70 15.31
#